data_b86fab3a69daba7bbdc5d99115eba4e7
#
_entry.id   b86fab3a69daba7bbdc5d99115eba4e7
#
_cell.length_a   1.000
_cell.length_b   1.000
_cell.length_c   1.000
_cell.angle_alpha   90.00
_cell.angle_beta   90.00
_cell.angle_gamma   90.00
#
_symmetry.space_group_name_H-M   'P 1'
#
loop_
_entity.id
_entity.type
_entity.pdbx_description
1 polymer ?
#
loop_
_entity_poly.entity_id
_entity_poly.type
_entity_poly.pdbx_seq_one_letter_code
_entity_poly.pdbx_strand_id
1 'polypeptide(L)' 'MENVKFEIKHHIGVLSESKGWRKELNLISWNGRDPKYDIRDWSPEHEKMGKGTTLSNEEVEKLYVLLKNIVEK' A
#
# COMPACT_ATOMS: atom_id res chain seq x y z
N MET A 1 8.31 -17.36 -15.61
CA MET A 1 8.14 -16.26 -14.66
C MET A 1 6.81 -16.32 -13.95
N GLU A 2 6.86 -16.25 -12.67
CA GLU A 2 5.65 -16.32 -11.88
C GLU A 2 4.91 -15.01 -11.92
N ASN A 3 3.61 -15.08 -12.09
CA ASN A 3 2.78 -13.90 -11.99
C ASN A 3 2.29 -13.77 -10.56
N VAL A 4 2.50 -12.61 -10.00
CA VAL A 4 1.97 -12.31 -8.68
C VAL A 4 0.49 -11.99 -8.84
N LYS A 5 -0.33 -12.73 -8.14
CA LYS A 5 -1.78 -12.45 -8.15
C LYS A 5 -2.11 -11.59 -6.96
N PHE A 6 -2.90 -10.57 -7.20
CA PHE A 6 -3.30 -9.69 -6.12
C PHE A 6 -4.69 -9.16 -6.36
N GLU A 7 -5.30 -8.73 -5.29
CA GLU A 7 -6.61 -8.11 -5.37
C GLU A 7 -6.64 -6.96 -4.38
N ILE A 8 -6.91 -5.75 -4.87
CA ILE A 8 -7.05 -4.60 -4.00
C ILE A 8 -8.42 -4.68 -3.36
N LYS A 9 -8.45 -5.02 -2.08
CA LYS A 9 -9.70 -5.16 -1.35
C LYS A 9 -10.29 -3.82 -0.98
N HIS A 10 -9.41 -2.86 -0.72
CA HIS A 10 -9.87 -1.54 -0.31
C HIS A 10 -8.78 -0.53 -0.64
N HIS A 11 -9.15 0.47 -1.42
CA HIS A 11 -8.25 1.57 -1.73
C HIS A 11 -8.42 2.62 -0.65
N ILE A 12 -7.36 2.84 0.13
CA ILE A 12 -7.46 3.74 1.27
C ILE A 12 -7.15 5.17 0.85
N GLY A 13 -6.08 5.37 0.09
CA GLY A 13 -5.77 6.71 -0.35
C GLY A 13 -4.48 6.81 -1.13
N VAL A 14 -4.22 8.00 -1.63
CA VAL A 14 -3.03 8.30 -2.41
C VAL A 14 -2.14 9.21 -1.58
N LEU A 15 -0.86 8.84 -1.47
CA LEU A 15 0.09 9.64 -0.71
C LEU A 15 0.76 10.69 -1.58
N SER A 16 1.04 10.36 -2.84
CA SER A 16 1.67 11.30 -3.75
C SER A 16 1.48 10.84 -5.17
N GLU A 17 1.73 11.75 -6.10
CA GLU A 17 1.61 11.45 -7.52
C GLU A 17 2.77 12.10 -8.26
N SER A 18 3.37 11.36 -9.18
CA SER A 18 4.48 11.88 -9.97
C SER A 18 4.46 11.21 -11.32
N LYS A 19 4.33 12.00 -12.39
CA LYS A 19 4.40 11.52 -13.77
C LYS A 19 3.41 10.39 -14.03
N GLY A 20 2.22 10.51 -13.45
CA GLY A 20 1.18 9.51 -13.64
C GLY A 20 1.26 8.32 -12.70
N TRP A 21 2.37 8.16 -11.99
CA TRP A 21 2.49 7.12 -10.98
C TRP A 21 2.00 7.66 -9.65
N ARG A 22 1.38 6.79 -8.87
CA ARG A 22 0.79 7.20 -7.61
C ARG A 22 1.29 6.28 -6.50
N LYS A 23 1.73 6.87 -5.41
CA LYS A 23 2.05 6.09 -4.23
C LYS A 23 0.77 5.96 -3.42
N GLU A 24 0.32 4.74 -3.23
CA GLU A 24 -0.98 4.48 -2.64
C GLU A 24 -0.88 3.62 -1.40
N LEU A 25 -1.84 3.83 -0.52
CA LEU A 25 -2.06 2.95 0.62
C LEU A 25 -3.32 2.15 0.34
N ASN A 26 -3.18 0.85 0.31
CA ASN A 26 -4.28 -0.05 -0.03
C ASN A 26 -4.29 -1.24 0.92
N LEU A 27 -5.42 -1.91 0.99
CA LEU A 27 -5.54 -3.21 1.63
C LEU A 27 -5.56 -4.23 0.51
N ILE A 28 -4.57 -5.09 0.46
CA ILE A 28 -4.37 -5.99 -0.68
C ILE A 28 -4.29 -7.44 -0.22
N SER A 29 -4.99 -8.28 -0.95
CA SER A 29 -4.88 -9.73 -0.77
C SER A 29 -3.88 -10.24 -1.81
N TRP A 30 -2.77 -10.79 -1.33
CA TRP A 30 -1.73 -11.33 -2.19
C TRP A 30 -1.91 -12.84 -2.32
N ASN A 31 -2.04 -13.30 -3.57
CA ASN A 31 -2.13 -14.74 -3.85
C ASN A 31 -3.24 -15.42 -3.04
N GLY A 32 -4.35 -14.72 -2.84
CA GLY A 32 -5.48 -15.28 -2.14
C GLY A 32 -5.35 -15.36 -0.64
N ARG A 33 -4.30 -14.76 -0.07
CA ARG A 33 -4.09 -14.78 1.37
C ARG A 33 -4.87 -13.67 2.03
N ASP A 34 -4.88 -13.68 3.36
CA ASP A 34 -5.54 -12.64 4.13
C ASP A 34 -4.99 -11.28 3.73
N PRO A 35 -5.86 -10.28 3.59
CA PRO A 35 -5.40 -8.96 3.15
C PRO A 35 -4.43 -8.33 4.14
N LYS A 36 -3.49 -7.59 3.59
CA LYS A 36 -2.54 -6.81 4.37
C LYS A 36 -2.48 -5.41 3.80
N TYR A 37 -2.01 -4.48 4.61
CA TYR A 37 -1.84 -3.11 4.15
C TYR A 37 -0.59 -3.03 3.30
N ASP A 38 -0.62 -2.12 2.32
CA ASP A 38 0.47 -2.00 1.37
C ASP A 38 0.63 -0.56 0.95
N ILE A 39 1.86 -0.09 0.99
CA ILE A 39 2.22 1.23 0.49
C ILE A 39 3.14 1.00 -0.69
N ARG A 40 2.73 1.46 -1.86
CA ARG A 40 3.44 1.11 -3.09
C ARG A 40 3.14 2.10 -4.19
N ASP A 41 4.09 2.21 -5.11
CA ASP A 41 3.87 2.99 -6.33
C ASP A 41 3.10 2.14 -7.34
N TRP A 42 2.14 2.77 -8.01
CA TRP A 42 1.34 2.13 -9.04
C TRP A 42 1.39 2.96 -10.31
N SER A 43 1.53 2.30 -11.45
CA SER A 43 1.44 2.97 -12.72
C SER A 43 -0.02 3.35 -12.99
N PRO A 44 -0.26 4.17 -14.04
CA PRO A 44 -1.64 4.49 -14.40
C PRO A 44 -2.47 3.23 -14.58
N GLU A 45 -3.68 3.26 -14.03
CA GLU A 45 -4.64 2.16 -14.12
C GLU A 45 -4.13 0.87 -13.50
N HIS A 46 -3.13 0.98 -12.63
CA HIS A 46 -2.60 -0.19 -11.89
C HIS A 46 -2.08 -1.29 -12.80
N GLU A 47 -1.58 -0.91 -13.99
CA GLU A 47 -1.04 -1.90 -14.91
C GLU A 47 0.25 -2.51 -14.41
N LYS A 48 1.06 -1.71 -13.73
CA LYS A 48 2.32 -2.18 -13.18
C LYS A 48 2.44 -1.72 -11.74
N MET A 49 3.08 -2.55 -10.93
CA MET A 49 3.35 -2.16 -9.57
C MET A 49 4.84 -1.87 -9.43
N GLY A 50 5.15 -0.85 -8.67
CA GLY A 50 6.52 -0.48 -8.41
C GLY A 50 6.96 -0.93 -7.04
N LYS A 51 7.92 -0.19 -6.51
CA LYS A 51 8.47 -0.51 -5.18
C LYS A 51 7.45 -0.22 -4.10
N GLY A 52 7.49 -1.02 -3.06
CA GLY A 52 6.59 -0.81 -1.96
C GLY A 52 6.89 -1.73 -0.81
N THR A 53 6.04 -1.65 0.20
CA THR A 53 6.18 -2.47 1.38
C THR A 53 4.81 -2.90 1.86
N THR A 54 4.75 -4.12 2.39
CA THR A 54 3.53 -4.69 2.92
C THR A 54 3.62 -4.69 4.43
N LEU A 55 2.55 -4.30 5.09
CA LEU A 55 2.53 -4.14 6.54
C LEU A 55 1.43 -4.98 7.15
N SER A 56 1.74 -5.60 8.28
CA SER A 56 0.72 -6.29 9.06
C SER A 56 -0.14 -5.28 9.81
N ASN A 57 -1.25 -5.76 10.37
CA ASN A 57 -2.09 -4.90 11.20
C ASN A 57 -1.31 -4.31 12.35
N GLU A 58 -0.47 -5.13 12.98
CA GLU A 58 0.31 -4.66 14.12
C GLU A 58 1.31 -3.58 13.71
N GLU A 59 1.90 -3.75 12.52
CA GLU A 59 2.84 -2.76 12.04
C GLU A 59 2.15 -1.46 11.71
N VAL A 60 0.94 -1.53 11.16
CA VAL A 60 0.19 -0.32 10.87
C VAL A 60 -0.17 0.42 12.14
N GLU A 61 -0.56 -0.30 13.18
CA GLU A 61 -0.89 0.33 14.45
C GLU A 61 0.33 1.04 15.05
N LYS A 62 1.48 0.37 15.00
CA LYS A 62 2.69 0.99 15.52
C LYS A 62 3.09 2.20 14.67
N LEU A 63 2.95 2.08 13.36
CA LEU A 63 3.25 3.19 12.47
C LEU A 63 2.37 4.39 12.79
N TYR A 64 1.09 4.14 13.05
CA TYR A 64 0.18 5.22 13.42
C TYR A 64 0.67 5.96 14.66
N VAL A 65 1.07 5.20 15.69
CA VAL A 65 1.54 5.81 16.93
C VAL A 65 2.77 6.67 16.68
N LEU A 66 3.71 6.16 15.89
CA LEU A 66 4.93 6.90 15.60
C LEU A 66 4.65 8.15 14.79
N LEU A 67 3.79 8.03 13.79
CA LEU A 67 3.45 9.17 12.93
C LEU A 67 2.67 10.22 13.71
N LYS A 68 1.81 9.78 14.61
CA LYS A 68 1.03 10.72 15.42
C LYS A 68 1.95 11.64 16.20
N ASN A 69 3.03 11.09 16.75
CA ASN A 69 3.99 11.90 17.51
C ASN A 69 4.71 12.91 16.63
N ILE A 70 4.88 12.60 15.35
CA ILE A 70 5.55 13.52 14.43
C ILE A 70 4.59 14.61 13.95
N VAL A 71 3.37 14.19 13.58
CA VAL A 71 2.43 15.09 12.91
C VAL A 71 1.70 15.99 13.89
N GLU A 72 1.39 15.47 15.08
CA GLU A 72 0.57 16.18 16.06
C GLU A 72 1.39 16.75 17.21
N LYS A 73 2.51 17.30 16.90
CA LYS A 73 3.33 17.89 17.96
C LYS A 73 2.63 19.01 18.67
#